data_afc205d2590a6df48b189bef31db89bf
#
_entry.id   afc205d2590a6df48b189bef31db89bf
#
_cell.length_a   1.000
_cell.length_b   1.000
_cell.length_c   1.000
_cell.angle_alpha   90.00
_cell.angle_beta   90.00
_cell.angle_gamma   90.00
#
_symmetry.space_group_name_H-M   'P 1'
#
loop_
_entity.id
_entity.type
_entity.pdbx_description
1 polymer ?
#
loop_
_entity_poly.entity_id
_entity_poly.type
_entity_poly.pdbx_seq_one_letter_code
_entity_poly.pdbx_strand_id
1 'polypeptide(L)'
;MTRMTLLTLLATLPVGAAAQRGDWPMPARDYAATRYSDLSEITGANAGRLRPVWTFSTGVLGGHEGQPLVVDNTMYVVTPYPNVLYAFDLAREGYPLTWKYRPAVDANALGIACCDAINRGAFYADGKIVYNLLDGHTVAVAAATGRELWKTKIADLAQGETTPVAPLVVKHRVIVGASGGEFGIHGWLKGLDLETGRIVWTAYNIGPDSEVLAKAGTFKPFYDRGADLALTTWPVDVWKNGGAPVWGWMSYDPSLDLLYYGTGNPAPYNPEQRAGDNKWTASVLARRPEDGTLVWAYQFTPHDSWDYDATSEMILADLSVNGRPRKVLVHFDKNGFAYTMDRATGEVLVAQPFVDLNWAKRVDVATGRPVIDSTKLTGATRGNVKDVCPSLEGGKSPASPAAYSPRTGLFYLATNNLCMDYQATQATRLAGTPFIGANTPYHAGRGGQLGAFIAWDAGAGKKVWQTTERYPVWSGALVTAGDVAFYGTLDGWFKAADARTGKVLWRFKVGSGVVGNPITYTGPDGRQYVAVYAGIGGDWFLLAGDVRSDDPADVRPPADFMPDIARHTSQGGIVWIFAL
;
A
#
# COMPACT_ATOMS: atom_id res chain seq x y z
N MET A 1 -16.24 -30.78 -58.76
CA MET A 1 -15.06 -30.78 -57.88
C MET A 1 -14.89 -29.38 -57.30
N THR A 2 -15.52 -29.14 -56.14
CA THR A 2 -15.54 -27.82 -55.48
C THR A 2 -14.52 -27.86 -54.36
N ARG A 3 -13.46 -27.05 -54.45
CA ARG A 3 -12.44 -26.90 -53.42
C ARG A 3 -12.96 -26.00 -52.31
N MET A 4 -13.13 -26.57 -51.15
CA MET A 4 -13.44 -25.86 -49.91
C MET A 4 -12.13 -25.36 -49.28
N THR A 5 -11.95 -24.04 -49.25
CA THR A 5 -10.80 -23.40 -48.63
C THR A 5 -11.12 -23.22 -47.15
N LEU A 6 -10.39 -23.91 -46.29
CA LEU A 6 -10.46 -23.78 -44.84
C LEU A 6 -9.72 -22.48 -44.45
N LEU A 7 -10.46 -21.47 -43.99
CA LEU A 7 -9.89 -20.29 -43.32
C LEU A 7 -9.60 -20.67 -41.87
N THR A 8 -8.33 -20.79 -41.56
CA THR A 8 -7.86 -20.93 -40.16
C THR A 8 -7.89 -19.54 -39.51
N LEU A 9 -8.86 -19.29 -38.62
CA LEU A 9 -8.85 -18.13 -37.74
C LEU A 9 -7.74 -18.36 -36.70
N LEU A 10 -6.62 -17.65 -36.81
CA LEU A 10 -5.69 -17.49 -35.72
C LEU A 10 -6.35 -16.56 -34.67
N ALA A 11 -6.80 -17.13 -33.56
CA ALA A 11 -7.16 -16.39 -32.40
C ALA A 11 -5.87 -15.80 -31.80
N THR A 12 -5.68 -14.48 -31.94
CA THR A 12 -4.66 -13.75 -31.22
C THR A 12 -5.08 -13.72 -29.75
N LEU A 13 -4.43 -14.53 -28.92
CA LEU A 13 -4.51 -14.40 -27.46
C LEU A 13 -4.00 -12.98 -27.09
N PRO A 14 -4.66 -12.27 -26.16
CA PRO A 14 -4.13 -11.00 -25.70
C PRO A 14 -2.80 -11.27 -25.00
N VAL A 15 -1.73 -10.68 -25.53
CA VAL A 15 -0.41 -10.67 -24.92
C VAL A 15 -0.50 -9.72 -23.72
N GLY A 16 -0.97 -10.23 -22.58
CA GLY A 16 -0.54 -9.69 -21.30
C GLY A 16 0.96 -9.95 -21.25
N ALA A 17 1.78 -8.92 -21.08
CA ALA A 17 3.21 -9.06 -20.94
C ALA A 17 3.47 -10.08 -19.81
N ALA A 18 3.74 -11.33 -20.19
CA ALA A 18 4.30 -12.30 -19.26
C ALA A 18 5.69 -11.73 -18.93
N ALA A 19 5.83 -11.19 -17.72
CA ALA A 19 7.13 -10.77 -17.21
C ALA A 19 8.10 -11.92 -17.46
N GLN A 20 9.25 -11.63 -18.07
CA GLN A 20 10.28 -12.65 -18.24
C GLN A 20 10.61 -13.21 -16.86
N ARG A 21 11.01 -14.47 -16.81
CA ARG A 21 11.38 -15.09 -15.54
C ARG A 21 12.47 -14.24 -14.88
N GLY A 22 12.11 -13.59 -13.74
CA GLY A 22 13.01 -12.71 -12.99
C GLY A 22 12.79 -11.21 -13.16
N ASP A 23 11.84 -10.75 -13.98
CA ASP A 23 11.46 -9.34 -14.05
C ASP A 23 10.59 -8.89 -12.86
N TRP A 24 10.60 -7.58 -12.61
CA TRP A 24 9.75 -6.91 -11.61
C TRP A 24 9.06 -5.69 -12.24
N PRO A 25 7.99 -5.88 -13.05
CA PRO A 25 7.40 -4.84 -13.90
C PRO A 25 6.40 -3.92 -13.19
N MET A 26 5.98 -4.26 -11.98
CA MET A 26 4.94 -3.55 -11.23
C MET A 26 5.24 -3.59 -9.72
N PRO A 27 4.58 -2.77 -8.88
CA PRO A 27 4.90 -2.64 -7.46
C PRO A 27 4.97 -3.96 -6.69
N ALA A 28 4.03 -4.87 -6.92
CA ALA A 28 3.96 -6.15 -6.23
C ALA A 28 4.48 -7.34 -7.05
N ARG A 29 5.09 -7.12 -8.21
CA ARG A 29 5.52 -8.09 -9.20
C ARG A 29 4.38 -8.72 -10.01
N ASP A 30 3.24 -9.02 -9.40
CA ASP A 30 2.10 -9.66 -10.01
C ASP A 30 0.77 -9.01 -9.58
N TYR A 31 -0.29 -9.32 -10.33
CA TYR A 31 -1.64 -8.81 -10.08
C TYR A 31 -2.27 -9.32 -8.78
N ALA A 32 -1.81 -10.45 -8.27
CA ALA A 32 -2.28 -11.01 -7.00
C ALA A 32 -1.64 -10.32 -5.78
N ALA A 33 -0.74 -9.37 -6.02
CA ALA A 33 0.00 -8.62 -5.00
C ALA A 33 0.84 -9.52 -4.06
N THR A 34 1.38 -10.63 -4.58
CA THR A 34 2.05 -11.62 -3.73
C THR A 34 3.43 -11.20 -3.24
N ARG A 35 4.13 -10.31 -3.96
CA ARG A 35 5.54 -9.95 -3.69
C ARG A 35 6.42 -11.19 -3.51
N TYR A 36 6.07 -12.26 -4.22
CA TYR A 36 6.80 -13.51 -4.26
C TYR A 36 7.62 -13.61 -5.55
N SER A 37 8.82 -14.17 -5.45
CA SER A 37 9.65 -14.51 -6.60
C SER A 37 9.97 -16.01 -6.62
N ASP A 38 9.90 -16.60 -7.80
CA ASP A 38 10.30 -17.98 -8.08
C ASP A 38 11.82 -18.17 -8.18
N LEU A 39 12.61 -17.09 -8.01
CA LEU A 39 14.06 -17.15 -7.93
C LEU A 39 14.50 -17.83 -6.62
N SER A 40 15.50 -18.72 -6.73
CA SER A 40 15.92 -19.59 -5.63
C SER A 40 17.43 -19.74 -5.47
N GLU A 41 18.26 -18.91 -6.11
CA GLU A 41 19.71 -18.93 -5.93
C GLU A 41 20.10 -18.50 -4.51
N ILE A 42 19.41 -17.50 -3.95
CA ILE A 42 19.59 -17.07 -2.57
C ILE A 42 18.73 -17.93 -1.66
N THR A 43 19.37 -18.70 -0.78
CA THR A 43 18.74 -19.68 0.14
C THR A 43 19.17 -19.45 1.58
N GLY A 44 18.54 -20.15 2.53
CA GLY A 44 18.96 -20.13 3.93
C GLY A 44 20.42 -20.53 4.16
N ALA A 45 20.98 -21.36 3.28
CA ALA A 45 22.38 -21.82 3.39
C ALA A 45 23.41 -20.78 2.91
N ASN A 46 23.04 -19.86 2.02
CA ASN A 46 24.00 -18.95 1.40
C ASN A 46 23.68 -17.45 1.60
N ALA A 47 22.49 -17.10 2.08
CA ALA A 47 22.08 -15.70 2.31
C ALA A 47 23.09 -14.92 3.17
N GLY A 48 23.79 -15.60 4.10
CA GLY A 48 24.86 -14.96 4.90
C GLY A 48 26.05 -14.43 4.10
N ARG A 49 26.15 -14.75 2.80
CA ARG A 49 27.20 -14.27 1.88
C ARG A 49 26.80 -13.08 1.04
N LEU A 50 25.56 -12.60 1.15
CA LEU A 50 25.08 -11.42 0.42
C LEU A 50 25.97 -10.21 0.66
N ARG A 51 26.32 -9.51 -0.42
CA ARG A 51 27.16 -8.29 -0.41
C ARG A 51 26.54 -7.20 -1.27
N PRO A 52 26.74 -5.92 -0.93
CA PRO A 52 26.37 -4.85 -1.82
C PRO A 52 27.25 -4.92 -3.08
N VAL A 53 26.62 -4.86 -4.25
CA VAL A 53 27.31 -4.89 -5.55
C VAL A 53 27.19 -3.57 -6.28
N TRP A 54 26.18 -2.76 -5.95
CA TRP A 54 26.00 -1.43 -6.53
C TRP A 54 25.12 -0.57 -5.62
N THR A 55 25.33 0.74 -5.72
CA THR A 55 24.52 1.73 -5.02
C THR A 55 24.41 3.01 -5.85
N PHE A 56 23.28 3.69 -5.71
CA PHE A 56 23.01 4.96 -6.37
C PHE A 56 22.31 5.93 -5.43
N SER A 57 22.88 7.13 -5.26
CA SER A 57 22.21 8.23 -4.56
C SER A 57 21.25 8.92 -5.53
N THR A 58 19.96 8.95 -5.18
CA THR A 58 18.93 9.60 -6.00
C THR A 58 19.06 11.13 -6.02
N GLY A 59 19.82 11.70 -5.08
CA GLY A 59 19.92 13.14 -4.87
C GLY A 59 18.65 13.77 -4.30
N VAL A 60 17.72 12.94 -3.80
CA VAL A 60 16.47 13.37 -3.16
C VAL A 60 16.45 12.80 -1.74
N LEU A 61 16.25 13.66 -0.75
CA LEU A 61 16.06 13.26 0.64
C LEU A 61 14.56 13.08 0.92
N GLY A 62 14.24 12.17 1.84
CA GLY A 62 12.84 11.90 2.24
C GLY A 62 12.41 10.47 2.06
N GLY A 63 11.14 10.20 2.29
CA GLY A 63 10.55 8.86 2.32
C GLY A 63 10.53 8.15 0.98
N HIS A 64 11.47 7.21 0.78
CA HIS A 64 11.51 6.35 -0.39
C HIS A 64 10.64 5.10 -0.18
N GLU A 65 9.31 5.27 -0.13
CA GLU A 65 8.34 4.19 0.16
C GLU A 65 8.07 3.24 -1.02
N GLY A 66 8.53 3.59 -2.22
CA GLY A 66 8.35 2.76 -3.41
C GLY A 66 9.35 1.60 -3.51
N GLN A 67 9.48 1.09 -4.71
CA GLN A 67 10.47 0.09 -5.11
C GLN A 67 10.97 0.39 -6.52
N PRO A 68 12.18 -0.07 -6.91
CA PRO A 68 12.59 -0.08 -8.30
C PRO A 68 11.72 -1.05 -9.13
N LEU A 69 11.61 -0.80 -10.43
CA LEU A 69 11.18 -1.80 -11.39
C LEU A 69 12.39 -2.34 -12.13
N VAL A 70 12.33 -3.59 -12.56
CA VAL A 70 13.33 -4.18 -13.48
C VAL A 70 12.60 -4.89 -14.59
N VAL A 71 12.88 -4.49 -15.83
CA VAL A 71 12.31 -5.08 -17.05
C VAL A 71 13.39 -5.12 -18.12
N ASP A 72 13.61 -6.27 -18.74
CA ASP A 72 14.57 -6.44 -19.85
C ASP A 72 15.96 -5.83 -19.54
N ASN A 73 16.53 -6.14 -18.38
CA ASN A 73 17.80 -5.59 -17.88
C ASN A 73 17.84 -4.05 -17.72
N THR A 74 16.71 -3.38 -17.68
CA THR A 74 16.63 -1.97 -17.35
C THR A 74 15.99 -1.80 -15.97
N MET A 75 16.69 -1.08 -15.08
CA MET A 75 16.13 -0.69 -13.79
C MET A 75 15.54 0.71 -13.87
N TYR A 76 14.31 0.87 -13.42
CA TYR A 76 13.63 2.16 -13.31
C TYR A 76 13.45 2.54 -11.84
N VAL A 77 13.83 3.78 -11.50
CA VAL A 77 13.83 4.31 -10.13
C VAL A 77 13.04 5.60 -10.09
N VAL A 78 11.92 5.61 -9.34
CA VAL A 78 11.13 6.82 -9.07
C VAL A 78 11.47 7.35 -7.68
N THR A 79 11.67 8.67 -7.57
CA THR A 79 11.94 9.32 -6.28
C THR A 79 10.64 9.84 -5.63
N PRO A 80 10.64 10.14 -4.33
CA PRO A 80 9.72 11.10 -3.74
C PRO A 80 9.70 12.41 -4.53
N TYR A 81 8.90 13.40 -4.11
CA TYR A 81 8.99 14.73 -4.73
C TYR A 81 10.47 15.15 -4.93
N PRO A 82 10.88 15.63 -6.11
CA PRO A 82 10.06 16.06 -7.25
C PRO A 82 9.74 14.96 -8.28
N ASN A 83 9.63 13.70 -7.88
CA ASN A 83 9.17 12.57 -8.69
C ASN A 83 10.04 12.29 -9.93
N VAL A 84 11.36 12.38 -9.76
CA VAL A 84 12.32 12.10 -10.84
C VAL A 84 12.30 10.61 -11.16
N LEU A 85 12.26 10.28 -12.44
CA LEU A 85 12.39 8.91 -12.94
C LEU A 85 13.75 8.72 -13.61
N TYR A 86 14.50 7.71 -13.17
CA TYR A 86 15.79 7.29 -13.70
C TYR A 86 15.66 5.94 -14.39
N ALA A 87 16.47 5.70 -15.45
CA ALA A 87 16.64 4.38 -16.06
C ALA A 87 18.12 4.02 -16.14
N PHE A 88 18.46 2.81 -15.68
CA PHE A 88 19.80 2.27 -15.65
C PHE A 88 19.91 1.02 -16.49
N ASP A 89 20.99 0.88 -17.26
CA ASP A 89 21.29 -0.31 -18.05
C ASP A 89 22.06 -1.32 -17.18
N LEU A 90 21.39 -2.36 -16.73
CA LEU A 90 21.97 -3.42 -15.90
C LEU A 90 22.88 -4.38 -16.70
N ALA A 91 22.81 -4.37 -18.04
CA ALA A 91 23.65 -5.20 -18.90
C ALA A 91 25.07 -4.65 -19.07
N ARG A 92 25.30 -3.39 -18.68
CA ARG A 92 26.61 -2.74 -18.80
C ARG A 92 27.28 -2.61 -17.44
N GLU A 93 28.61 -2.75 -17.43
CA GLU A 93 29.41 -2.59 -16.22
C GLU A 93 29.16 -1.22 -15.57
N GLY A 94 28.99 -1.22 -14.23
CA GLY A 94 28.71 -0.02 -13.43
C GLY A 94 27.27 0.47 -13.52
N TYR A 95 26.40 -0.20 -14.27
CA TYR A 95 24.98 0.12 -14.43
C TYR A 95 24.75 1.60 -14.79
N PRO A 96 25.27 2.07 -15.95
CA PRO A 96 25.22 3.47 -16.33
C PRO A 96 23.77 3.96 -16.48
N LEU A 97 23.57 5.23 -16.09
CA LEU A 97 22.33 5.95 -16.35
C LEU A 97 22.12 6.12 -17.86
N THR A 98 21.03 5.59 -18.41
CA THR A 98 20.68 5.73 -19.83
C THR A 98 19.90 7.00 -20.10
N TRP A 99 18.94 7.32 -19.24
CA TRP A 99 18.18 8.56 -19.29
C TRP A 99 17.57 8.91 -17.93
N LYS A 100 17.17 10.16 -17.81
CA LYS A 100 16.48 10.71 -16.65
C LYS A 100 15.34 11.61 -17.13
N TYR A 101 14.15 11.41 -16.59
CA TYR A 101 13.01 12.28 -16.78
C TYR A 101 12.74 13.05 -15.48
N ARG A 102 12.69 14.38 -15.58
CA ARG A 102 12.37 15.29 -14.47
C ARG A 102 11.06 16.01 -14.81
N PRO A 103 9.93 15.60 -14.26
CA PRO A 103 8.65 16.28 -14.48
C PRO A 103 8.65 17.68 -13.86
N ALA A 104 7.85 18.58 -14.42
CA ALA A 104 7.43 19.78 -13.70
C ALA A 104 6.32 19.38 -12.73
N VAL A 105 6.59 19.48 -11.43
CA VAL A 105 5.65 19.16 -10.34
C VAL A 105 5.42 20.43 -9.52
N ASP A 106 4.15 20.77 -9.26
CA ASP A 106 3.79 21.95 -8.47
C ASP A 106 4.29 21.79 -7.02
N ALA A 107 5.14 22.71 -6.57
CA ALA A 107 5.69 22.70 -5.21
C ALA A 107 4.63 22.90 -4.11
N ASN A 108 3.45 23.46 -4.43
CA ASN A 108 2.35 23.58 -3.48
C ASN A 108 1.87 22.21 -2.99
N ALA A 109 2.12 21.14 -3.75
CA ALA A 109 1.82 19.77 -3.31
C ALA A 109 2.50 19.39 -1.99
N LEU A 110 3.67 19.96 -1.68
CA LEU A 110 4.38 19.72 -0.42
C LEU A 110 3.59 20.19 0.82
N GLY A 111 2.82 21.25 0.70
CA GLY A 111 1.97 21.77 1.77
C GLY A 111 0.64 21.02 1.94
N ILE A 112 0.27 20.22 0.92
CA ILE A 112 -0.99 19.45 0.90
C ILE A 112 -0.72 17.97 1.22
N ALA A 113 0.47 17.45 0.94
CA ALA A 113 0.83 16.07 1.28
C ALA A 113 0.88 15.91 2.81
N CYS A 114 -0.14 15.28 3.38
CA CYS A 114 -0.30 15.11 4.83
C CYS A 114 0.91 14.39 5.47
N CYS A 115 1.41 13.37 4.79
CA CYS A 115 2.24 12.33 5.37
C CYS A 115 3.55 12.16 4.58
N ASP A 116 4.26 13.26 4.33
CA ASP A 116 5.49 13.38 3.53
C ASP A 116 5.25 13.35 2.00
N ALA A 117 6.26 13.78 1.28
CA ALA A 117 6.26 13.95 -0.19
C ALA A 117 6.60 12.66 -0.94
N ILE A 118 6.04 11.54 -0.52
CA ILE A 118 6.36 10.19 -0.97
C ILE A 118 5.88 9.86 -2.39
N ASN A 119 6.43 8.77 -2.95
CA ASN A 119 5.94 8.11 -4.16
C ASN A 119 6.04 6.59 -3.97
N ARG A 120 4.92 5.87 -4.17
CA ARG A 120 4.87 4.41 -3.95
C ARG A 120 5.25 3.59 -5.16
N GLY A 121 5.71 4.23 -6.27
CA GLY A 121 6.31 3.55 -7.41
C GLY A 121 5.57 3.72 -8.72
N ALA A 122 6.02 2.95 -9.70
CA ALA A 122 5.56 2.99 -11.09
C ALA A 122 5.08 1.61 -11.56
N PHE A 123 4.49 1.58 -12.75
CA PHE A 123 4.08 0.39 -13.47
C PHE A 123 4.66 0.41 -14.90
N TYR A 124 5.25 -0.71 -15.33
CA TYR A 124 5.65 -0.90 -16.72
C TYR A 124 4.55 -1.60 -17.51
N ALA A 125 4.10 -1.00 -18.60
CA ALA A 125 3.13 -1.59 -19.52
C ALA A 125 3.40 -1.13 -20.97
N ASP A 126 3.43 -2.06 -21.89
CA ASP A 126 3.53 -1.82 -23.34
C ASP A 126 4.59 -0.77 -23.73
N GLY A 127 5.81 -0.90 -23.17
CA GLY A 127 6.92 0.01 -23.44
C GLY A 127 6.78 1.39 -22.77
N LYS A 128 5.88 1.53 -21.81
CA LYS A 128 5.64 2.77 -21.06
C LYS A 128 5.93 2.55 -19.57
N ILE A 129 6.51 3.55 -18.91
CA ILE A 129 6.52 3.67 -17.46
C ILE A 129 5.42 4.65 -17.07
N VAL A 130 4.43 4.16 -16.32
CA VAL A 130 3.30 4.96 -15.83
C VAL A 130 3.46 5.17 -14.33
N TYR A 131 3.38 6.42 -13.87
CA TYR A 131 3.42 6.73 -12.45
C TYR A 131 2.70 8.04 -12.13
N ASN A 132 2.40 8.25 -10.87
CA ASN A 132 1.75 9.45 -10.39
C ASN A 132 2.78 10.47 -9.91
N LEU A 133 2.46 11.76 -10.10
CA LEU A 133 3.20 12.89 -9.54
C LEU A 133 2.43 13.41 -8.33
N LEU A 134 3.13 13.89 -7.33
CA LEU A 134 2.53 14.33 -6.06
C LEU A 134 1.44 15.40 -6.25
N ASP A 135 1.57 16.22 -7.30
CA ASP A 135 0.68 17.34 -7.61
C ASP A 135 -0.63 16.98 -8.32
N GLY A 136 -1.00 15.71 -8.28
CA GLY A 136 -2.27 15.27 -8.86
C GLY A 136 -2.24 15.02 -10.36
N HIS A 137 -1.08 14.69 -10.93
CA HIS A 137 -0.97 14.23 -12.31
C HIS A 137 -0.58 12.76 -12.39
N THR A 138 -1.07 12.07 -13.41
CA THR A 138 -0.52 10.79 -13.88
C THR A 138 0.25 11.05 -15.17
N VAL A 139 1.41 10.42 -15.31
CA VAL A 139 2.28 10.55 -16.48
C VAL A 139 2.66 9.20 -17.03
N ALA A 140 2.74 9.07 -18.37
CA ALA A 140 3.38 7.96 -19.05
C ALA A 140 4.64 8.45 -19.77
N VAL A 141 5.72 7.71 -19.59
CA VAL A 141 7.04 7.98 -20.17
C VAL A 141 7.45 6.78 -21.02
N ALA A 142 7.97 7.02 -22.22
CA ALA A 142 8.51 5.93 -23.06
C ALA A 142 9.69 5.26 -22.35
N ALA A 143 9.56 3.97 -22.05
CA ALA A 143 10.56 3.21 -21.27
C ALA A 143 11.95 3.20 -21.91
N ALA A 144 12.03 3.20 -23.25
CA ALA A 144 13.28 3.18 -23.98
C ALA A 144 14.03 4.52 -23.98
N THR A 145 13.34 5.67 -23.85
CA THR A 145 13.95 6.98 -24.13
C THR A 145 13.76 8.04 -23.05
N GLY A 146 12.88 7.80 -22.07
CA GLY A 146 12.53 8.80 -21.07
C GLY A 146 11.64 9.95 -21.58
N ARG A 147 11.15 9.88 -22.83
CA ARG A 147 10.28 10.91 -23.41
C ARG A 147 8.87 10.82 -22.81
N GLU A 148 8.35 11.93 -22.33
CA GLU A 148 6.94 12.03 -21.91
C GLU A 148 6.02 11.73 -23.10
N LEU A 149 5.07 10.82 -22.91
CA LEU A 149 4.08 10.45 -23.91
C LEU A 149 2.78 11.21 -23.69
N TRP A 150 2.33 11.25 -22.45
CA TRP A 150 1.19 12.04 -21.99
C TRP A 150 1.30 12.35 -20.49
N LYS A 151 0.66 13.43 -20.07
CA LYS A 151 0.52 13.85 -18.67
C LYS A 151 -0.90 14.35 -18.47
N THR A 152 -1.63 13.79 -17.50
CA THR A 152 -3.05 14.06 -17.25
C THR A 152 -3.27 14.50 -15.82
N LYS A 153 -3.94 15.64 -15.61
CA LYS A 153 -4.39 16.09 -14.29
C LYS A 153 -5.56 15.20 -13.84
N ILE A 154 -5.42 14.52 -12.69
CA ILE A 154 -6.42 13.61 -12.14
C ILE A 154 -6.95 14.05 -10.78
N ALA A 155 -6.24 14.93 -10.07
CA ALA A 155 -6.57 15.39 -8.72
C ALA A 155 -6.44 16.92 -8.61
N ASP A 156 -7.03 17.48 -7.55
CA ASP A 156 -7.04 18.93 -7.31
C ASP A 156 -6.43 19.30 -5.97
N LEU A 157 -5.22 19.86 -5.99
CA LEU A 157 -4.52 20.33 -4.79
C LEU A 157 -5.35 21.32 -3.96
N ALA A 158 -6.17 22.16 -4.63
CA ALA A 158 -7.00 23.14 -3.93
C ALA A 158 -8.10 22.49 -3.07
N GLN A 159 -8.42 21.21 -3.33
CA GLN A 159 -9.33 20.42 -2.51
C GLN A 159 -8.61 19.58 -1.43
N GLY A 160 -7.28 19.55 -1.45
CA GLY A 160 -6.48 18.72 -0.55
C GLY A 160 -6.12 17.35 -1.12
N GLU A 161 -6.21 17.17 -2.44
CA GLU A 161 -5.93 15.89 -3.09
C GLU A 161 -4.47 15.81 -3.56
N THR A 162 -3.74 14.78 -3.14
CA THR A 162 -2.42 14.40 -3.66
C THR A 162 -2.42 12.96 -4.18
N THR A 163 -1.40 12.57 -4.96
CA THR A 163 -1.39 11.25 -5.62
C THR A 163 -0.10 10.46 -5.38
N PRO A 164 0.16 10.01 -4.12
CA PRO A 164 1.34 9.22 -3.79
C PRO A 164 1.23 7.74 -4.22
N VAL A 165 0.03 7.25 -4.57
CA VAL A 165 -0.25 5.85 -4.91
C VAL A 165 0.46 5.41 -6.19
N ALA A 166 0.94 4.17 -6.22
CA ALA A 166 1.39 3.57 -7.47
C ALA A 166 0.17 3.18 -8.33
N PRO A 167 0.14 3.55 -9.64
CA PRO A 167 -0.95 3.12 -10.50
C PRO A 167 -0.94 1.60 -10.71
N LEU A 168 -2.12 1.03 -11.00
CA LEU A 168 -2.24 -0.34 -11.49
C LEU A 168 -2.71 -0.31 -12.95
N VAL A 169 -1.99 -0.96 -13.85
CA VAL A 169 -2.43 -1.08 -15.25
C VAL A 169 -3.08 -2.44 -15.45
N VAL A 170 -4.35 -2.44 -15.87
CA VAL A 170 -5.11 -3.66 -16.18
C VAL A 170 -5.65 -3.55 -17.59
N LYS A 171 -5.25 -4.48 -18.47
CA LYS A 171 -5.59 -4.40 -19.90
C LYS A 171 -5.12 -3.05 -20.48
N HIS A 172 -6.05 -2.19 -20.90
CA HIS A 172 -5.78 -0.86 -21.42
C HIS A 172 -6.17 0.27 -20.47
N ARG A 173 -6.40 -0.03 -19.20
CA ARG A 173 -6.79 0.93 -18.16
C ARG A 173 -5.68 1.17 -17.17
N VAL A 174 -5.35 2.42 -16.95
CA VAL A 174 -4.50 2.89 -15.84
C VAL A 174 -5.42 3.28 -14.69
N ILE A 175 -5.36 2.54 -13.61
CA ILE A 175 -6.20 2.75 -12.42
C ILE A 175 -5.43 3.60 -11.41
N VAL A 176 -6.04 4.68 -10.95
CA VAL A 176 -5.43 5.66 -10.06
C VAL A 176 -6.42 6.14 -8.99
N GLY A 177 -5.90 6.52 -7.83
CA GLY A 177 -6.65 7.11 -6.73
C GLY A 177 -5.96 8.34 -6.16
N ALA A 178 -6.53 8.95 -5.12
CA ALA A 178 -5.96 10.10 -4.43
C ALA A 178 -5.92 9.87 -2.92
N SER A 179 -4.92 10.49 -2.27
CA SER A 179 -4.82 10.75 -0.84
C SER A 179 -5.53 12.07 -0.50
N GLY A 180 -5.85 12.30 0.78
CA GLY A 180 -6.45 13.54 1.27
C GLY A 180 -7.63 13.32 2.22
N GLY A 181 -7.69 12.17 2.90
CA GLY A 181 -8.71 11.90 3.93
C GLY A 181 -8.73 13.00 4.98
N GLU A 182 -7.57 13.42 5.45
CA GLU A 182 -7.32 14.47 6.45
C GLU A 182 -7.73 15.88 5.98
N PHE A 183 -8.02 16.04 4.70
CA PHE A 183 -8.52 17.29 4.11
C PHE A 183 -10.02 17.23 3.80
N GLY A 184 -10.66 16.08 4.08
CA GLY A 184 -12.07 15.86 3.78
C GLY A 184 -12.35 15.93 2.29
N ILE A 185 -11.61 15.15 1.50
CA ILE A 185 -11.89 15.00 0.07
C ILE A 185 -13.14 14.14 -0.15
N HIS A 186 -13.70 14.19 -1.34
CA HIS A 186 -14.67 13.21 -1.81
C HIS A 186 -13.90 12.09 -2.54
N GLY A 187 -13.51 11.05 -1.81
CA GLY A 187 -12.61 10.00 -2.28
C GLY A 187 -13.09 9.28 -3.55
N TRP A 188 -12.18 9.03 -4.46
CA TRP A 188 -12.49 8.49 -5.78
C TRP A 188 -11.43 7.50 -6.28
N LEU A 189 -11.84 6.70 -7.30
CA LEU A 189 -10.98 5.91 -8.17
C LEU A 189 -11.26 6.29 -9.62
N LYS A 190 -10.23 6.41 -10.46
CA LYS A 190 -10.35 6.73 -11.89
C LYS A 190 -9.65 5.67 -12.75
N GLY A 191 -10.23 5.40 -13.92
CA GLY A 191 -9.62 4.62 -14.97
C GLY A 191 -9.27 5.52 -16.16
N LEU A 192 -7.99 5.53 -16.54
CA LEU A 192 -7.48 6.25 -17.70
C LEU A 192 -7.20 5.26 -18.84
N ASP A 193 -7.25 5.74 -20.05
CA ASP A 193 -6.79 5.01 -21.22
C ASP A 193 -5.25 5.02 -21.26
N LEU A 194 -4.62 3.85 -21.39
CA LEU A 194 -3.16 3.68 -21.35
C LEU A 194 -2.44 4.41 -22.48
N GLU A 195 -3.05 4.48 -23.67
CA GLU A 195 -2.40 5.08 -24.83
C GLU A 195 -2.47 6.61 -24.82
N THR A 196 -3.58 7.17 -24.36
CA THR A 196 -3.86 8.60 -24.48
C THR A 196 -3.83 9.37 -23.16
N GLY A 197 -3.84 8.66 -22.02
CA GLY A 197 -4.00 9.27 -20.69
C GLY A 197 -5.39 9.84 -20.41
N ARG A 198 -6.36 9.72 -21.35
CA ARG A 198 -7.70 10.27 -21.18
C ARG A 198 -8.46 9.54 -20.07
N ILE A 199 -9.08 10.27 -19.14
CA ILE A 199 -9.98 9.70 -18.14
C ILE A 199 -11.19 9.09 -18.85
N VAL A 200 -11.41 7.79 -18.64
CA VAL A 200 -12.51 7.02 -19.23
C VAL A 200 -13.69 6.96 -18.28
N TRP A 201 -13.42 6.75 -17.00
CA TRP A 201 -14.43 6.71 -15.95
C TRP A 201 -13.89 7.27 -14.63
N THR A 202 -14.81 7.76 -13.81
CA THR A 202 -14.59 8.16 -12.42
C THR A 202 -15.64 7.47 -11.56
N ALA A 203 -15.23 6.84 -10.48
CA ALA A 203 -16.11 6.26 -9.47
C ALA A 203 -15.78 6.85 -8.11
N TYR A 204 -16.76 7.42 -7.45
CA TYR A 204 -16.61 7.86 -6.07
C TYR A 204 -16.77 6.66 -5.11
N ASN A 205 -16.24 6.77 -3.91
CA ASN A 205 -16.32 5.72 -2.89
C ASN A 205 -17.50 5.95 -1.93
N ILE A 206 -17.96 7.18 -1.82
CA ILE A 206 -19.08 7.63 -1.00
C ILE A 206 -20.03 8.48 -1.86
N GLY A 207 -21.32 8.53 -1.50
CA GLY A 207 -22.34 9.24 -2.26
C GLY A 207 -23.44 8.31 -2.84
N PRO A 208 -24.28 8.81 -3.74
CA PRO A 208 -25.34 8.02 -4.35
C PRO A 208 -24.79 6.89 -5.25
N ASP A 209 -25.57 5.83 -5.42
CA ASP A 209 -25.18 4.66 -6.24
C ASP A 209 -24.78 5.04 -7.67
N SER A 210 -25.33 6.12 -8.22
CA SER A 210 -24.97 6.65 -9.55
C SER A 210 -23.51 7.17 -9.62
N GLU A 211 -22.97 7.74 -8.55
CA GLU A 211 -21.59 8.23 -8.47
C GLU A 211 -20.63 7.12 -8.02
N VAL A 212 -21.10 6.24 -7.12
CA VAL A 212 -20.35 5.05 -6.68
C VAL A 212 -20.29 3.99 -7.77
N LEU A 213 -21.08 4.10 -8.83
CA LEU A 213 -21.26 3.13 -9.91
C LEU A 213 -21.75 1.75 -9.41
N ALA A 214 -22.59 1.76 -8.39
CA ALA A 214 -23.25 0.58 -7.85
C ALA A 214 -24.57 0.35 -8.62
N LYS A 215 -24.53 -0.54 -9.62
CA LYS A 215 -25.68 -0.79 -10.50
C LYS A 215 -26.58 -1.90 -9.94
N ALA A 216 -27.88 -1.69 -9.91
CA ALA A 216 -28.85 -2.72 -9.56
C ALA A 216 -28.63 -4.00 -10.40
N GLY A 217 -28.65 -5.16 -9.74
CA GLY A 217 -28.39 -6.45 -10.37
C GLY A 217 -26.89 -6.81 -10.54
N THR A 218 -25.96 -5.84 -10.51
CA THR A 218 -24.51 -6.07 -10.54
C THR A 218 -23.89 -5.97 -9.16
N PHE A 219 -24.27 -4.98 -8.37
CA PHE A 219 -23.81 -4.82 -6.99
C PHE A 219 -24.46 -5.90 -6.08
N LYS A 220 -23.64 -6.84 -5.61
CA LYS A 220 -24.10 -8.01 -4.82
C LYS A 220 -23.12 -8.28 -3.67
N PRO A 221 -23.04 -7.39 -2.68
CA PRO A 221 -22.21 -7.63 -1.50
C PRO A 221 -22.77 -8.81 -0.68
N PHE A 222 -21.88 -9.51 0.04
CA PHE A 222 -22.27 -10.63 0.88
C PHE A 222 -23.11 -10.14 2.08
N TYR A 223 -22.67 -9.10 2.76
CA TYR A 223 -23.31 -8.58 3.98
C TYR A 223 -24.29 -7.44 3.69
N ASP A 224 -23.80 -6.26 3.49
CA ASP A 224 -24.58 -5.03 3.39
C ASP A 224 -25.32 -4.93 2.05
N ARG A 225 -26.59 -5.29 2.06
CA ARG A 225 -27.46 -5.27 0.87
C ARG A 225 -28.43 -4.11 0.94
N GLY A 226 -28.55 -3.35 -0.12
CA GLY A 226 -29.43 -2.19 -0.21
C GLY A 226 -28.98 -1.24 -1.31
N ALA A 227 -29.82 -0.25 -1.61
CA ALA A 227 -29.51 0.84 -2.53
C ALA A 227 -28.97 2.06 -1.75
N ASP A 228 -28.14 2.85 -2.40
CA ASP A 228 -27.61 4.11 -1.88
C ASP A 228 -26.97 4.00 -0.48
N LEU A 229 -26.34 2.86 -0.16
CA LEU A 229 -25.75 2.64 1.16
C LEU A 229 -24.61 3.64 1.46
N ALA A 230 -23.86 4.02 0.45
CA ALA A 230 -22.79 5.01 0.57
C ALA A 230 -23.30 6.46 0.73
N LEU A 231 -24.60 6.66 0.61
CA LEU A 231 -25.31 7.92 0.87
C LEU A 231 -26.12 7.87 2.17
N THR A 232 -26.95 6.82 2.32
CA THR A 232 -27.93 6.74 3.41
C THR A 232 -27.32 6.43 4.78
N THR A 233 -26.07 5.99 4.84
CA THR A 233 -25.32 5.77 6.08
C THR A 233 -24.52 6.99 6.54
N TRP A 234 -24.77 8.15 5.95
CA TRP A 234 -24.18 9.44 6.27
C TRP A 234 -25.25 10.47 6.66
N PRO A 235 -24.93 11.48 7.47
CA PRO A 235 -25.79 12.65 7.58
C PRO A 235 -25.88 13.38 6.23
N VAL A 236 -26.97 14.09 6.03
CA VAL A 236 -27.22 14.86 4.80
C VAL A 236 -26.05 15.80 4.53
N ASP A 237 -25.54 15.79 3.29
CA ASP A 237 -24.45 16.62 2.78
C ASP A 237 -23.04 16.38 3.40
N VAL A 238 -22.92 15.68 4.53
CA VAL A 238 -21.62 15.42 5.17
C VAL A 238 -20.74 14.51 4.29
N TRP A 239 -21.33 13.55 3.60
CA TRP A 239 -20.62 12.64 2.70
C TRP A 239 -19.81 13.35 1.59
N LYS A 240 -20.24 14.55 1.15
CA LYS A 240 -19.54 15.32 0.10
C LYS A 240 -18.08 15.63 0.46
N ASN A 241 -17.75 15.61 1.75
CA ASN A 241 -16.43 15.87 2.29
C ASN A 241 -16.01 14.75 3.25
N GLY A 242 -16.54 13.54 3.03
CA GLY A 242 -16.48 12.45 3.98
C GLY A 242 -15.19 11.62 3.94
N GLY A 243 -14.19 11.95 3.14
CA GLY A 243 -12.95 11.17 3.05
C GLY A 243 -13.05 10.00 2.07
N ALA A 244 -12.78 8.78 2.53
CA ALA A 244 -12.67 7.56 1.72
C ALA A 244 -11.61 7.64 0.60
N PRO A 245 -10.38 8.16 0.87
CA PRO A 245 -9.32 8.27 -0.12
C PRO A 245 -8.85 6.89 -0.60
N VAL A 246 -8.16 6.84 -1.76
CA VAL A 246 -7.51 5.64 -2.28
C VAL A 246 -6.03 5.94 -2.50
N TRP A 247 -5.20 5.60 -1.54
CA TRP A 247 -3.78 5.93 -1.55
C TRP A 247 -2.86 4.72 -1.34
N GLY A 248 -3.46 3.53 -1.13
CA GLY A 248 -2.72 2.29 -0.90
C GLY A 248 -2.61 1.41 -2.14
N TRP A 249 -2.45 0.13 -1.92
CA TRP A 249 -2.16 -0.85 -2.96
C TRP A 249 -3.43 -1.41 -3.59
N MET A 250 -3.31 -1.86 -4.84
CA MET A 250 -4.40 -2.45 -5.61
C MET A 250 -3.99 -3.83 -6.13
N SER A 251 -4.96 -4.73 -6.29
CA SER A 251 -4.76 -6.03 -6.91
C SER A 251 -5.86 -6.35 -7.92
N TYR A 252 -5.61 -7.34 -8.79
CA TYR A 252 -6.55 -7.71 -9.84
C TYR A 252 -6.61 -9.23 -10.02
N ASP A 253 -7.82 -9.78 -10.07
CA ASP A 253 -8.06 -11.18 -10.44
C ASP A 253 -8.51 -11.28 -11.89
N PRO A 254 -7.65 -11.76 -12.80
CA PRO A 254 -8.02 -11.92 -14.22
C PRO A 254 -9.10 -12.97 -14.45
N SER A 255 -9.26 -13.95 -13.54
CA SER A 255 -10.27 -15.00 -13.68
C SER A 255 -11.68 -14.52 -13.35
N LEU A 256 -11.80 -13.56 -12.46
CA LEU A 256 -13.06 -12.91 -12.07
C LEU A 256 -13.27 -11.57 -12.77
N ASP A 257 -12.23 -11.04 -13.42
CA ASP A 257 -12.18 -9.67 -13.97
C ASP A 257 -12.54 -8.63 -12.89
N LEU A 258 -11.93 -8.76 -11.71
CA LEU A 258 -12.17 -7.90 -10.56
C LEU A 258 -10.89 -7.22 -10.09
N LEU A 259 -10.96 -5.91 -9.98
CA LEU A 259 -10.01 -5.04 -9.31
C LEU A 259 -10.41 -4.91 -7.83
N TYR A 260 -9.45 -5.03 -6.91
CA TYR A 260 -9.65 -4.83 -5.47
C TYR A 260 -8.78 -3.69 -4.97
N TYR A 261 -9.35 -2.85 -4.13
CA TYR A 261 -8.65 -1.75 -3.48
C TYR A 261 -9.32 -1.39 -2.16
N GLY A 262 -8.54 -0.80 -1.26
CA GLY A 262 -9.03 -0.30 0.01
C GLY A 262 -9.32 1.19 -0.02
N THR A 263 -10.28 1.61 0.79
CA THR A 263 -10.57 3.03 1.06
C THR A 263 -10.08 3.44 2.43
N GLY A 264 -9.66 4.67 2.54
CA GLY A 264 -9.17 5.25 3.78
C GLY A 264 -10.28 5.73 4.71
N ASN A 265 -9.84 6.51 5.68
CA ASN A 265 -10.61 7.03 6.78
C ASN A 265 -11.82 7.88 6.37
N PRO A 266 -12.86 7.95 7.21
CA PRO A 266 -13.86 9.02 7.14
C PRO A 266 -13.31 10.34 7.69
N ALA A 267 -13.83 11.46 7.20
CA ALA A 267 -13.51 12.80 7.68
C ALA A 267 -14.75 13.53 8.26
N PRO A 268 -14.57 14.34 9.32
CA PRO A 268 -13.38 14.45 10.16
C PRO A 268 -13.19 13.24 11.09
N TYR A 269 -12.08 13.19 11.83
CA TYR A 269 -11.81 12.12 12.80
C TYR A 269 -12.80 12.11 13.97
N ASN A 270 -13.44 13.25 14.30
CA ASN A 270 -14.51 13.29 15.29
C ASN A 270 -15.78 12.58 14.78
N PRO A 271 -16.09 11.35 15.26
CA PRO A 271 -17.21 10.56 14.75
C PRO A 271 -18.59 11.19 15.02
N GLU A 272 -18.71 12.07 16.04
CA GLU A 272 -19.96 12.74 16.36
C GLU A 272 -20.41 13.72 15.27
N GLN A 273 -19.50 14.16 14.39
CA GLN A 273 -19.82 15.05 13.26
C GLN A 273 -20.35 14.28 12.04
N ARG A 274 -20.32 12.94 12.06
CA ARG A 274 -20.67 12.08 10.91
C ARG A 274 -21.40 10.80 11.34
N ALA A 275 -22.51 10.93 12.02
CA ALA A 275 -23.32 9.81 12.50
C ALA A 275 -23.62 8.79 11.39
N GLY A 276 -23.74 7.51 11.74
CA GLY A 276 -23.98 6.39 10.84
C GLY A 276 -22.72 5.59 10.51
N ASP A 277 -22.86 4.51 9.73
CA ASP A 277 -21.74 3.61 9.39
C ASP A 277 -20.68 4.26 8.48
N ASN A 278 -21.02 5.33 7.78
CA ASN A 278 -20.14 6.06 6.83
C ASN A 278 -19.59 5.16 5.70
N LYS A 279 -20.44 4.38 5.06
CA LYS A 279 -20.06 3.53 3.93
C LYS A 279 -19.70 4.39 2.71
N TRP A 280 -18.64 4.06 1.96
CA TRP A 280 -17.66 2.97 2.11
C TRP A 280 -16.29 3.56 2.47
N THR A 281 -16.14 4.09 3.68
CA THR A 281 -14.83 4.38 4.28
C THR A 281 -14.31 3.13 4.98
N ALA A 282 -13.01 3.02 5.23
CA ALA A 282 -12.37 1.88 5.90
C ALA A 282 -12.88 0.53 5.33
N SER A 283 -12.89 0.39 4.01
CA SER A 283 -13.56 -0.68 3.27
C SER A 283 -12.69 -1.28 2.18
N VAL A 284 -13.00 -2.50 1.75
CA VAL A 284 -12.55 -3.05 0.47
C VAL A 284 -13.68 -2.98 -0.54
N LEU A 285 -13.34 -2.56 -1.77
CA LEU A 285 -14.26 -2.49 -2.90
C LEU A 285 -13.71 -3.35 -4.05
N ALA A 286 -14.62 -4.12 -4.70
CA ALA A 286 -14.33 -4.90 -5.89
C ALA A 286 -15.05 -4.32 -7.10
N ARG A 287 -14.29 -3.92 -8.13
CA ARG A 287 -14.82 -3.25 -9.33
C ARG A 287 -14.41 -3.92 -10.61
N ARG A 288 -15.17 -3.68 -11.67
CA ARG A 288 -14.75 -3.96 -13.05
C ARG A 288 -13.72 -2.91 -13.49
N PRO A 289 -12.52 -3.29 -13.95
CA PRO A 289 -11.51 -2.31 -14.33
C PRO A 289 -11.89 -1.51 -15.59
N GLU A 290 -12.73 -2.08 -16.47
CA GLU A 290 -13.05 -1.47 -17.76
C GLU A 290 -13.94 -0.23 -17.62
N ASP A 291 -14.94 -0.25 -16.74
CA ASP A 291 -15.97 0.81 -16.61
C ASP A 291 -16.19 1.30 -15.16
N GLY A 292 -15.40 0.80 -14.20
CA GLY A 292 -15.49 1.17 -12.79
C GLY A 292 -16.73 0.61 -12.06
N THR A 293 -17.55 -0.25 -12.68
CA THR A 293 -18.77 -0.79 -12.05
C THR A 293 -18.42 -1.53 -10.75
N LEU A 294 -19.07 -1.14 -9.64
CA LEU A 294 -18.93 -1.80 -8.34
C LEU A 294 -19.67 -3.14 -8.35
N VAL A 295 -18.98 -4.21 -7.91
CA VAL A 295 -19.52 -5.57 -7.86
C VAL A 295 -19.88 -5.97 -6.43
N TRP A 296 -18.98 -5.74 -5.48
CA TRP A 296 -19.23 -5.92 -4.06
C TRP A 296 -18.35 -4.97 -3.23
N ALA A 297 -18.73 -4.74 -1.99
CA ALA A 297 -17.96 -4.01 -1.00
C ALA A 297 -18.12 -4.64 0.38
N TYR A 298 -17.11 -4.45 1.24
CA TYR A 298 -17.15 -4.84 2.65
C TYR A 298 -16.43 -3.78 3.49
N GLN A 299 -17.08 -3.35 4.59
CA GLN A 299 -16.53 -2.35 5.50
C GLN A 299 -15.89 -3.03 6.72
N PHE A 300 -14.57 -2.84 6.90
CA PHE A 300 -13.82 -3.44 8.00
C PHE A 300 -14.11 -2.76 9.34
N THR A 301 -14.24 -1.44 9.31
CA THR A 301 -14.45 -0.61 10.50
C THR A 301 -15.64 0.33 10.28
N PRO A 302 -16.89 -0.15 10.53
CA PRO A 302 -18.09 0.72 10.47
C PRO A 302 -18.00 1.86 11.48
N HIS A 303 -18.38 3.09 11.06
CA HIS A 303 -18.29 4.28 11.90
C HIS A 303 -16.89 4.48 12.49
N ASP A 304 -15.88 4.29 11.66
CA ASP A 304 -14.48 4.34 12.10
C ASP A 304 -14.20 5.60 12.93
N SER A 305 -13.80 5.39 14.16
CA SER A 305 -13.56 6.41 15.18
C SER A 305 -12.08 6.57 15.53
N TRP A 306 -11.17 5.92 14.76
CA TRP A 306 -9.77 5.74 15.13
C TRP A 306 -8.79 5.98 13.97
N ASP A 307 -9.29 6.29 12.77
CA ASP A 307 -8.51 6.40 11.55
C ASP A 307 -7.91 5.05 11.11
N TYR A 308 -8.75 4.03 11.04
CA TYR A 308 -8.34 2.70 10.60
C TYR A 308 -8.56 2.52 9.09
N ASP A 309 -7.72 3.19 8.28
CA ASP A 309 -7.71 3.01 6.84
C ASP A 309 -7.60 1.54 6.40
N ALA A 310 -8.40 1.14 5.43
CA ALA A 310 -8.31 -0.19 4.82
C ALA A 310 -7.43 -0.21 3.55
N THR A 311 -6.45 0.67 3.45
CA THR A 311 -5.65 0.90 2.23
C THR A 311 -4.44 -0.02 2.10
N SER A 312 -4.22 -0.95 3.05
CA SER A 312 -3.25 -2.04 2.89
C SER A 312 -3.55 -2.91 1.67
N GLU A 313 -2.56 -3.64 1.20
CA GLU A 313 -2.67 -4.54 0.06
C GLU A 313 -3.76 -5.62 0.24
N MET A 314 -4.37 -6.01 -0.87
CA MET A 314 -5.31 -7.13 -0.98
C MET A 314 -4.59 -8.29 -1.67
N ILE A 315 -4.02 -9.24 -0.91
CA ILE A 315 -3.24 -10.34 -1.48
C ILE A 315 -4.19 -11.46 -1.90
N LEU A 316 -4.13 -11.83 -3.18
CA LEU A 316 -4.95 -12.92 -3.71
C LEU A 316 -4.19 -14.25 -3.62
N ALA A 317 -4.83 -15.25 -3.04
CA ALA A 317 -4.25 -16.58 -2.87
C ALA A 317 -5.33 -17.67 -3.01
N ASP A 318 -4.87 -18.91 -3.26
CA ASP A 318 -5.70 -20.09 -3.19
C ASP A 318 -5.26 -20.88 -1.95
N LEU A 319 -6.14 -20.96 -0.94
CA LEU A 319 -5.83 -21.52 0.37
C LEU A 319 -6.83 -22.60 0.78
N SER A 320 -6.40 -23.49 1.69
CA SER A 320 -7.35 -24.32 2.45
C SER A 320 -7.86 -23.54 3.66
N VAL A 321 -9.15 -23.27 3.72
CA VAL A 321 -9.81 -22.63 4.86
C VAL A 321 -10.85 -23.61 5.41
N ASN A 322 -10.73 -23.97 6.69
CA ASN A 322 -11.58 -24.98 7.32
C ASN A 322 -11.65 -26.31 6.54
N GLY A 323 -10.49 -26.75 6.01
CA GLY A 323 -10.37 -27.98 5.23
C GLY A 323 -10.92 -27.93 3.81
N ARG A 324 -11.34 -26.77 3.32
CA ARG A 324 -11.92 -26.59 1.96
C ARG A 324 -11.02 -25.66 1.13
N PRO A 325 -10.72 -26.00 -0.13
CA PRO A 325 -10.06 -25.09 -1.06
C PRO A 325 -10.91 -23.83 -1.28
N ARG A 326 -10.33 -22.65 -1.13
CA ARG A 326 -11.00 -21.35 -1.32
C ARG A 326 -10.09 -20.41 -2.10
N LYS A 327 -10.69 -19.66 -3.00
CA LYS A 327 -10.05 -18.51 -3.66
C LYS A 327 -10.25 -17.30 -2.77
N VAL A 328 -9.16 -16.84 -2.14
CA VAL A 328 -9.27 -15.83 -1.10
C VAL A 328 -8.57 -14.52 -1.46
N LEU A 329 -9.01 -13.46 -0.82
CA LEU A 329 -8.36 -12.19 -0.62
C LEU A 329 -7.93 -12.14 0.85
N VAL A 330 -6.64 -11.91 1.10
CA VAL A 330 -6.10 -11.73 2.45
C VAL A 330 -5.70 -10.29 2.64
N HIS A 331 -6.20 -9.69 3.73
CA HIS A 331 -5.96 -8.30 4.07
C HIS A 331 -5.55 -8.16 5.54
N PHE A 332 -4.44 -7.45 5.77
CA PHE A 332 -3.97 -7.09 7.10
C PHE A 332 -4.33 -5.63 7.33
N ASP A 333 -5.44 -5.43 8.04
CA ASP A 333 -6.03 -4.11 8.21
C ASP A 333 -5.32 -3.28 9.30
N LYS A 334 -5.31 -1.96 9.13
CA LYS A 334 -4.78 -1.00 10.11
C LYS A 334 -5.42 -1.20 11.50
N ASN A 335 -6.68 -1.66 11.55
CA ASN A 335 -7.42 -1.96 12.77
C ASN A 335 -6.90 -3.15 13.60
N GLY A 336 -5.87 -3.85 13.11
CA GLY A 336 -5.18 -4.95 13.83
C GLY A 336 -5.73 -6.34 13.56
N PHE A 337 -6.79 -6.49 12.77
CA PHE A 337 -7.30 -7.80 12.33
C PHE A 337 -6.73 -8.19 10.96
N ALA A 338 -6.37 -9.47 10.82
CA ALA A 338 -6.11 -10.12 9.55
C ALA A 338 -7.41 -10.77 9.05
N TYR A 339 -7.82 -10.40 7.85
CA TYR A 339 -9.03 -10.92 7.22
C TYR A 339 -8.67 -11.87 6.09
N THR A 340 -9.28 -13.06 6.08
CA THR A 340 -9.28 -13.99 4.95
C THR A 340 -10.69 -14.02 4.39
N MET A 341 -10.89 -13.55 3.17
CA MET A 341 -12.19 -13.33 2.56
C MET A 341 -12.34 -14.13 1.27
N ASP A 342 -13.54 -14.54 0.93
CA ASP A 342 -13.86 -15.04 -0.40
C ASP A 342 -13.76 -13.87 -1.40
N ARG A 343 -12.83 -13.95 -2.36
CA ARG A 343 -12.55 -12.83 -3.27
C ARG A 343 -13.62 -12.57 -4.32
N ALA A 344 -14.55 -13.52 -4.52
CA ALA A 344 -15.64 -13.34 -5.46
C ALA A 344 -16.84 -12.61 -4.84
N THR A 345 -17.03 -12.71 -3.52
CA THR A 345 -18.26 -12.26 -2.84
C THR A 345 -18.03 -11.24 -1.72
N GLY A 346 -16.81 -11.15 -1.17
CA GLY A 346 -16.52 -10.36 0.01
C GLY A 346 -16.93 -11.02 1.33
N GLU A 347 -17.28 -12.32 1.35
CA GLU A 347 -17.57 -13.08 2.58
C GLU A 347 -16.30 -13.19 3.44
N VAL A 348 -16.36 -12.81 4.70
CA VAL A 348 -15.28 -13.01 5.67
C VAL A 348 -15.30 -14.46 6.17
N LEU A 349 -14.23 -15.19 5.86
CA LEU A 349 -14.06 -16.59 6.24
C LEU A 349 -13.33 -16.75 7.56
N VAL A 350 -12.34 -15.90 7.78
CA VAL A 350 -11.50 -15.83 9.00
C VAL A 350 -11.19 -14.37 9.27
N ALA A 351 -11.32 -13.95 10.53
CA ALA A 351 -10.86 -12.66 11.00
C ALA A 351 -10.27 -12.83 12.40
N GLN A 352 -8.95 -12.63 12.54
CA GLN A 352 -8.23 -12.82 13.81
C GLN A 352 -7.22 -11.70 14.03
N PRO A 353 -6.97 -11.28 15.28
CA PRO A 353 -5.94 -10.30 15.60
C PRO A 353 -4.55 -10.80 15.19
N PHE A 354 -3.80 -9.99 14.43
CA PHE A 354 -2.39 -10.28 14.14
C PHE A 354 -1.41 -9.48 15.03
N VAL A 355 -1.93 -8.45 15.69
CA VAL A 355 -1.26 -7.65 16.74
C VAL A 355 -2.16 -7.54 17.95
N ASP A 356 -1.63 -7.01 19.06
CA ASP A 356 -2.45 -6.67 20.23
C ASP A 356 -3.42 -5.53 19.88
N LEU A 357 -4.68 -5.69 20.26
CA LEU A 357 -5.73 -4.69 20.06
C LEU A 357 -6.74 -4.69 21.21
N ASN A 358 -7.44 -3.56 21.40
CA ASN A 358 -8.43 -3.43 22.46
C ASN A 358 -9.69 -2.63 22.06
N TRP A 359 -9.75 -2.09 20.84
CA TRP A 359 -10.92 -1.35 20.34
C TRP A 359 -12.11 -2.27 20.06
N ALA A 360 -11.86 -3.54 19.77
CA ALA A 360 -12.88 -4.56 19.51
C ALA A 360 -12.46 -5.90 20.12
N LYS A 361 -13.45 -6.73 20.47
CA LYS A 361 -13.23 -8.07 21.06
C LYS A 361 -12.99 -9.14 20.00
N ARG A 362 -13.67 -9.04 18.86
CA ARG A 362 -13.62 -9.95 17.71
C ARG A 362 -14.37 -9.35 16.53
N VAL A 363 -14.21 -9.92 15.37
CA VAL A 363 -15.14 -9.75 14.24
C VAL A 363 -16.14 -10.90 14.26
N ASP A 364 -17.43 -10.59 14.19
CA ASP A 364 -18.48 -11.58 14.03
C ASP A 364 -18.61 -11.90 12.53
N VAL A 365 -18.10 -13.05 12.11
CA VAL A 365 -18.07 -13.43 10.69
C VAL A 365 -19.46 -13.69 10.11
N ALA A 366 -20.47 -13.97 10.94
CA ALA A 366 -21.84 -14.16 10.46
C ALA A 366 -22.48 -12.85 10.02
N THR A 367 -22.17 -11.76 10.70
CA THR A 367 -22.67 -10.42 10.38
C THR A 367 -21.67 -9.56 9.64
N GLY A 368 -20.40 -9.97 9.60
CA GLY A 368 -19.29 -9.18 9.07
C GLY A 368 -18.90 -7.97 9.93
N ARG A 369 -19.38 -7.85 11.16
CA ARG A 369 -19.19 -6.65 11.97
C ARG A 369 -18.25 -6.90 13.17
N PRO A 370 -17.37 -5.92 13.51
CA PRO A 370 -16.60 -5.98 14.73
C PRO A 370 -17.51 -5.81 15.96
N VAL A 371 -17.20 -6.57 17.01
CA VAL A 371 -17.81 -6.42 18.33
C VAL A 371 -16.97 -5.40 19.12
N ILE A 372 -17.36 -4.15 19.00
CA ILE A 372 -16.60 -3.00 19.51
C ILE A 372 -16.61 -2.99 21.05
N ASP A 373 -15.49 -2.58 21.65
CA ASP A 373 -15.43 -2.19 23.06
C ASP A 373 -15.89 -0.72 23.20
N SER A 374 -17.08 -0.52 23.80
CA SER A 374 -17.67 0.80 23.93
C SER A 374 -16.82 1.80 24.76
N THR A 375 -15.88 1.30 25.57
CA THR A 375 -14.97 2.15 26.36
C THR A 375 -13.88 2.78 25.51
N LYS A 376 -13.67 2.26 24.30
CA LYS A 376 -12.66 2.75 23.33
C LYS A 376 -13.27 3.60 22.21
N LEU A 377 -14.59 3.77 22.18
CA LEU A 377 -15.23 4.71 21.27
C LEU A 377 -14.81 6.15 21.59
N THR A 378 -14.48 6.91 20.55
CA THR A 378 -14.05 8.31 20.63
C THR A 378 -15.20 9.26 20.32
N GLY A 379 -15.00 10.55 20.57
CA GLY A 379 -15.99 11.62 20.34
C GLY A 379 -15.67 12.84 21.20
N ALA A 380 -16.04 14.04 20.73
CA ALA A 380 -15.77 15.27 21.47
C ALA A 380 -16.43 15.28 22.87
N THR A 381 -17.60 14.65 23.01
CA THR A 381 -18.30 14.54 24.30
C THR A 381 -17.72 13.46 25.22
N ARG A 382 -16.85 12.58 24.71
CA ARG A 382 -16.22 11.49 25.48
C ARG A 382 -14.90 11.90 26.16
N GLY A 383 -14.39 13.09 25.85
CA GLY A 383 -13.11 13.56 26.37
C GLY A 383 -11.92 12.78 25.80
N ASN A 384 -10.87 12.66 26.59
CA ASN A 384 -9.66 11.94 26.17
C ASN A 384 -9.80 10.43 26.46
N VAL A 385 -9.97 9.62 25.43
CA VAL A 385 -10.04 8.16 25.50
C VAL A 385 -8.61 7.61 25.53
N LYS A 386 -8.25 6.95 26.63
CA LYS A 386 -6.89 6.47 26.88
C LYS A 386 -6.63 5.09 26.32
N ASP A 387 -5.37 4.86 25.93
CA ASP A 387 -4.82 3.54 25.60
C ASP A 387 -5.66 2.80 24.54
N VAL A 388 -5.86 3.43 23.38
CA VAL A 388 -6.50 2.81 22.22
C VAL A 388 -5.42 2.07 21.40
N CYS A 389 -5.58 0.78 21.21
CA CYS A 389 -4.63 -0.07 20.50
C CYS A 389 -5.35 -0.85 19.37
N PRO A 390 -4.75 -0.92 18.15
CA PRO A 390 -3.56 -0.18 17.73
C PRO A 390 -3.80 1.33 17.70
N SER A 391 -2.72 2.11 17.55
CA SER A 391 -2.83 3.54 17.25
C SER A 391 -3.40 3.77 15.84
N LEU A 392 -3.60 5.01 15.44
CA LEU A 392 -4.01 5.35 14.07
C LEU A 392 -2.95 4.98 13.00
N GLU A 393 -1.69 4.72 13.41
CA GLU A 393 -0.67 4.15 12.52
C GLU A 393 -0.93 2.66 12.22
N GLY A 394 -1.86 2.06 12.94
CA GLY A 394 -2.31 0.69 12.77
C GLY A 394 -1.39 -0.38 13.31
N GLY A 395 -1.87 -1.60 13.34
CA GLY A 395 -1.08 -2.80 13.63
C GLY A 395 -0.03 -3.08 12.55
N LYS A 396 -0.23 -2.49 11.37
CA LYS A 396 0.64 -2.48 10.20
C LYS A 396 0.45 -1.17 9.45
N SER A 397 1.54 -0.54 9.02
CA SER A 397 1.41 0.59 8.10
C SER A 397 0.88 0.11 6.75
N PRO A 398 -0.12 0.77 6.16
CA PRO A 398 -0.57 0.47 4.81
C PRO A 398 0.53 0.65 3.75
N ALA A 399 1.53 1.50 4.00
CA ALA A 399 2.67 1.69 3.11
C ALA A 399 3.59 0.46 3.00
N SER A 400 3.51 -0.47 3.96
CA SER A 400 4.39 -1.64 4.11
C SER A 400 3.72 -2.92 3.59
N PRO A 401 3.75 -3.22 2.28
CA PRO A 401 3.03 -4.37 1.75
C PRO A 401 3.63 -5.69 2.24
N ALA A 402 2.75 -6.63 2.62
CA ALA A 402 3.11 -7.98 2.97
C ALA A 402 3.49 -8.81 1.73
N ALA A 403 4.10 -9.97 1.95
CA ALA A 403 4.39 -10.94 0.90
C ALA A 403 3.75 -12.30 1.21
N TYR A 404 3.39 -13.06 0.18
CA TYR A 404 2.84 -14.42 0.31
C TYR A 404 3.70 -15.43 -0.44
N SER A 405 4.07 -16.53 0.22
CA SER A 405 4.77 -17.64 -0.43
C SER A 405 3.85 -18.85 -0.62
N PRO A 406 3.59 -19.27 -1.87
CA PRO A 406 2.84 -20.50 -2.13
C PRO A 406 3.58 -21.77 -1.68
N ARG A 407 4.90 -21.70 -1.46
CA ARG A 407 5.74 -22.82 -0.99
C ARG A 407 5.55 -23.11 0.49
N THR A 408 5.41 -22.07 1.30
CA THR A 408 5.19 -22.20 2.75
C THR A 408 3.72 -22.10 3.13
N GLY A 409 2.87 -21.51 2.27
CA GLY A 409 1.50 -21.17 2.56
C GLY A 409 1.36 -20.00 3.54
N LEU A 410 2.44 -19.25 3.79
CA LEU A 410 2.51 -18.20 4.80
C LEU A 410 2.59 -16.81 4.20
N PHE A 411 2.06 -15.85 4.93
CA PHE A 411 2.16 -14.41 4.68
C PHE A 411 3.24 -13.82 5.61
N TYR A 412 4.04 -12.91 5.08
CA TYR A 412 5.15 -12.25 5.78
C TYR A 412 4.90 -10.77 5.82
N LEU A 413 4.88 -10.18 7.02
CA LEU A 413 4.53 -8.77 7.15
C LEU A 413 5.27 -8.08 8.30
N ALA A 414 5.51 -6.79 8.10
CA ALA A 414 5.95 -5.85 9.10
C ALA A 414 4.77 -5.46 10.01
N THR A 415 5.02 -5.28 11.30
CA THR A 415 3.98 -4.88 12.27
C THR A 415 4.46 -3.78 13.19
N ASN A 416 3.50 -3.02 13.71
CA ASN A 416 3.68 -1.98 14.72
C ASN A 416 3.02 -2.41 16.03
N ASN A 417 3.58 -1.97 17.14
CA ASN A 417 3.02 -2.13 18.49
C ASN A 417 2.93 -0.77 19.18
N LEU A 418 2.10 0.09 18.59
CA LEU A 418 1.83 1.44 19.07
C LEU A 418 0.37 1.53 19.50
N CYS A 419 0.14 2.26 20.59
CA CYS A 419 -1.17 2.66 21.06
C CYS A 419 -1.26 4.18 21.07
N MET A 420 -2.45 4.74 21.29
CA MET A 420 -2.68 6.18 21.35
C MET A 420 -3.66 6.55 22.45
N ASP A 421 -3.53 7.76 22.94
CA ASP A 421 -4.63 8.47 23.58
C ASP A 421 -5.39 9.24 22.50
N TYR A 422 -6.71 9.29 22.56
CA TYR A 422 -7.51 9.91 21.50
C TYR A 422 -8.45 10.97 22.08
N GLN A 423 -8.25 12.21 21.70
CA GLN A 423 -9.10 13.33 22.07
C GLN A 423 -9.72 13.94 20.82
N ALA A 424 -10.96 13.58 20.52
CA ALA A 424 -11.69 14.19 19.43
C ALA A 424 -12.07 15.64 19.75
N THR A 425 -12.04 16.50 18.73
CA THR A 425 -12.40 17.92 18.79
C THR A 425 -13.33 18.28 17.64
N GLN A 426 -14.01 19.40 17.74
CA GLN A 426 -14.80 19.91 16.61
C GLN A 426 -13.87 20.43 15.53
N ALA A 427 -14.19 20.08 14.28
CA ALA A 427 -13.48 20.56 13.11
C ALA A 427 -14.44 21.23 12.14
N THR A 428 -13.95 22.23 11.43
CA THR A 428 -14.67 22.92 10.34
C THR A 428 -13.87 22.76 9.06
N ARG A 429 -14.51 22.29 8.00
CA ARG A 429 -13.84 22.11 6.72
C ARG A 429 -13.60 23.46 6.04
N LEU A 430 -12.34 23.67 5.66
CA LEU A 430 -11.94 24.68 4.71
C LEU A 430 -11.13 23.97 3.61
N ALA A 431 -11.52 24.14 2.36
CA ALA A 431 -10.87 23.43 1.25
C ALA A 431 -9.36 23.67 1.21
N GLY A 432 -8.57 22.61 1.00
CA GLY A 432 -7.12 22.68 0.96
C GLY A 432 -6.45 22.88 2.34
N THR A 433 -7.19 22.74 3.43
CA THR A 433 -6.62 22.77 4.78
C THR A 433 -6.98 21.51 5.57
N PRO A 434 -6.18 21.13 6.57
CA PRO A 434 -6.47 19.95 7.41
C PRO A 434 -7.85 20.00 8.07
N PHE A 435 -8.62 18.94 7.93
CA PHE A 435 -9.94 18.72 8.50
C PHE A 435 -9.94 17.51 9.43
N ILE A 436 -8.98 17.46 10.36
CA ILE A 436 -8.70 16.31 11.22
C ILE A 436 -9.71 16.20 12.36
N GLY A 437 -9.74 17.14 13.31
CA GLY A 437 -10.66 17.12 14.45
C GLY A 437 -10.29 16.10 15.53
N ALA A 438 -9.00 15.85 15.75
CA ALA A 438 -8.50 15.02 16.84
C ALA A 438 -7.07 15.39 17.22
N ASN A 439 -6.71 15.09 18.48
CA ASN A 439 -5.35 15.04 18.99
C ASN A 439 -5.07 13.61 19.47
N THR A 440 -3.98 13.00 18.98
CA THR A 440 -3.72 11.58 19.15
C THR A 440 -2.28 11.30 19.54
N PRO A 441 -1.84 11.65 20.77
CA PRO A 441 -0.49 11.31 21.22
C PRO A 441 -0.31 9.79 21.31
N TYR A 442 0.85 9.33 20.84
CA TYR A 442 1.20 7.91 20.76
C TYR A 442 2.04 7.46 21.95
N HIS A 443 2.00 6.16 22.23
CA HIS A 443 2.89 5.49 23.18
C HIS A 443 3.11 4.03 22.76
N ALA A 444 4.13 3.38 23.35
CA ALA A 444 4.39 1.97 23.13
C ALA A 444 3.23 1.10 23.63
N GLY A 445 2.88 0.08 22.85
CA GLY A 445 1.95 -0.95 23.26
C GLY A 445 2.54 -1.90 24.29
N ARG A 446 1.82 -2.98 24.62
CA ARG A 446 2.25 -3.96 25.63
C ARG A 446 3.61 -4.56 25.31
N GLY A 447 4.43 -4.78 26.35
CA GLY A 447 5.74 -5.41 26.23
C GLY A 447 6.87 -4.45 25.82
N GLY A 448 6.58 -3.21 25.46
CA GLY A 448 7.57 -2.15 25.22
C GLY A 448 8.37 -2.28 23.91
N GLN A 449 8.19 -3.35 23.14
CA GLN A 449 8.76 -3.48 21.79
C GLN A 449 7.86 -2.77 20.81
N LEU A 450 8.45 -2.05 19.85
CA LEU A 450 7.68 -1.15 18.98
C LEU A 450 7.28 -1.82 17.66
N GLY A 451 7.95 -2.90 17.26
CA GLY A 451 7.67 -3.58 16.00
C GLY A 451 8.07 -5.04 15.97
N ALA A 452 7.64 -5.70 14.92
CA ALA A 452 8.06 -7.05 14.61
C ALA A 452 7.92 -7.35 13.10
N PHE A 453 8.62 -8.40 12.67
CA PHE A 453 8.38 -9.06 11.40
C PHE A 453 7.80 -10.45 11.70
N ILE A 454 6.64 -10.77 11.13
CA ILE A 454 5.91 -11.99 11.47
C ILE A 454 5.59 -12.84 10.24
N ALA A 455 5.38 -14.15 10.46
CA ALA A 455 4.71 -15.01 9.51
C ALA A 455 3.32 -15.39 10.02
N TRP A 456 2.35 -15.36 9.11
CA TRP A 456 0.94 -15.57 9.37
C TRP A 456 0.35 -16.68 8.50
N ASP A 457 -0.37 -17.61 9.12
CA ASP A 457 -1.20 -18.60 8.44
C ASP A 457 -2.62 -18.05 8.34
N ALA A 458 -3.00 -17.59 7.13
CA ALA A 458 -4.30 -16.95 6.91
C ALA A 458 -5.45 -17.96 6.87
N GLY A 459 -5.19 -19.23 6.54
CA GLY A 459 -6.18 -20.30 6.57
C GLY A 459 -6.59 -20.68 8.00
N ALA A 460 -5.63 -20.69 8.91
CA ALA A 460 -5.84 -20.97 10.33
C ALA A 460 -6.07 -19.69 11.17
N GLY A 461 -5.81 -18.51 10.64
CA GLY A 461 -5.94 -17.25 11.36
C GLY A 461 -4.97 -17.14 12.53
N LYS A 462 -3.69 -17.49 12.35
CA LYS A 462 -2.71 -17.49 13.46
C LYS A 462 -1.32 -17.08 13.03
N LYS A 463 -0.60 -16.46 13.96
CA LYS A 463 0.82 -16.18 13.85
C LYS A 463 1.62 -17.48 14.00
N VAL A 464 2.56 -17.72 13.07
CA VAL A 464 3.43 -18.90 13.06
C VAL A 464 4.75 -18.62 13.78
N TRP A 465 5.37 -17.49 13.47
CA TRP A 465 6.56 -17.01 14.16
C TRP A 465 6.62 -15.48 14.17
N GLN A 466 7.49 -14.93 15.01
CA GLN A 466 7.74 -13.50 15.15
C GLN A 466 9.21 -13.23 15.40
N THR A 467 9.78 -12.28 14.67
CA THR A 467 11.07 -11.67 14.96
C THR A 467 10.82 -10.25 15.46
N THR A 468 11.19 -10.00 16.70
CA THR A 468 10.96 -8.73 17.37
C THR A 468 11.97 -7.69 16.94
N GLU A 469 11.51 -6.45 16.73
CA GLU A 469 12.32 -5.30 16.36
C GLU A 469 12.20 -4.17 17.40
N ARG A 470 13.28 -3.41 17.51
CA ARG A 470 13.35 -2.31 18.48
C ARG A 470 12.39 -1.18 18.15
N TYR A 471 12.29 -0.82 16.86
CA TYR A 471 11.45 0.24 16.32
C TYR A 471 10.29 -0.35 15.52
N PRO A 472 9.25 0.43 15.20
CA PRO A 472 8.23 0.01 14.25
C PRO A 472 8.88 -0.44 12.94
N VAL A 473 8.30 -1.43 12.25
CA VAL A 473 8.81 -1.89 10.96
C VAL A 473 7.91 -1.34 9.86
N TRP A 474 8.50 -0.57 8.95
CA TRP A 474 7.77 0.19 7.95
C TRP A 474 8.09 -0.19 6.51
N SER A 475 9.04 -1.07 6.28
CA SER A 475 9.31 -1.57 4.93
C SER A 475 8.32 -2.63 4.51
N GLY A 476 8.08 -2.74 3.19
CA GLY A 476 7.41 -3.91 2.65
C GLY A 476 8.25 -5.19 2.79
N ALA A 477 7.59 -6.33 2.62
CA ALA A 477 8.21 -7.64 2.59
C ALA A 477 8.44 -8.13 1.15
N LEU A 478 9.43 -9.00 0.98
CA LEU A 478 9.69 -9.81 -0.22
C LEU A 478 9.93 -11.24 0.25
N VAL A 479 9.40 -12.23 -0.44
CA VAL A 479 9.75 -13.64 -0.19
C VAL A 479 10.08 -14.36 -1.49
N THR A 480 11.06 -15.28 -1.45
CA THR A 480 11.57 -15.98 -2.63
C THR A 480 11.40 -17.50 -2.54
N ALA A 481 11.52 -18.18 -3.68
CA ALA A 481 11.50 -19.64 -3.75
C ALA A 481 12.71 -20.31 -3.04
N GLY A 482 13.73 -19.54 -2.67
CA GLY A 482 14.81 -19.99 -1.79
C GLY A 482 14.43 -20.05 -0.30
N ASP A 483 13.16 -19.85 0.04
CA ASP A 483 12.61 -19.77 1.38
C ASP A 483 13.31 -18.68 2.24
N VAL A 484 13.61 -17.53 1.62
CA VAL A 484 14.18 -16.35 2.26
C VAL A 484 13.20 -15.20 2.17
N ALA A 485 12.91 -14.55 3.30
CA ALA A 485 12.12 -13.35 3.40
C ALA A 485 13.02 -12.13 3.66
N PHE A 486 12.79 -11.02 2.96
CA PHE A 486 13.54 -9.78 3.08
C PHE A 486 12.66 -8.66 3.61
N TYR A 487 13.22 -7.83 4.50
CA TYR A 487 12.59 -6.62 5.05
C TYR A 487 13.64 -5.64 5.56
N GLY A 488 13.23 -4.40 5.79
CA GLY A 488 14.09 -3.39 6.38
C GLY A 488 13.55 -2.82 7.68
N THR A 489 14.37 -2.06 8.41
CA THR A 489 14.01 -1.43 9.68
C THR A 489 14.29 0.07 9.65
N LEU A 490 13.60 0.83 10.49
CA LEU A 490 13.75 2.30 10.54
C LEU A 490 15.14 2.74 10.97
N ASP A 491 15.83 1.94 11.78
CA ASP A 491 17.23 2.19 12.13
C ASP A 491 18.24 1.76 11.04
N GLY A 492 17.76 1.49 9.82
CA GLY A 492 18.57 1.29 8.61
C GLY A 492 19.21 -0.07 8.45
N TRP A 493 18.66 -1.13 9.02
CA TRP A 493 19.06 -2.49 8.71
C TRP A 493 18.19 -3.06 7.58
N PHE A 494 18.84 -3.58 6.55
CA PHE A 494 18.20 -4.46 5.57
C PHE A 494 18.53 -5.90 5.96
N LYS A 495 17.52 -6.77 6.02
CA LYS A 495 17.63 -8.11 6.61
C LYS A 495 17.10 -9.19 5.69
N ALA A 496 17.72 -10.37 5.74
CA ALA A 496 17.22 -11.61 5.19
C ALA A 496 16.92 -12.58 6.35
N ALA A 497 15.72 -13.13 6.36
CA ALA A 497 15.26 -14.08 7.37
C ALA A 497 14.85 -15.40 6.72
N ASP A 498 15.04 -16.51 7.42
CA ASP A 498 14.50 -17.81 7.05
C ASP A 498 12.96 -17.74 7.09
N ALA A 499 12.31 -18.02 5.96
CA ALA A 499 10.88 -17.87 5.81
C ALA A 499 10.05 -18.83 6.67
N ARG A 500 10.62 -19.95 7.11
CA ARG A 500 9.93 -20.96 7.92
C ARG A 500 10.04 -20.70 9.42
N THR A 501 11.13 -20.06 9.85
CA THR A 501 11.47 -19.93 11.28
C THR A 501 11.59 -18.48 11.78
N GLY A 502 11.71 -17.51 10.88
CA GLY A 502 11.97 -16.11 11.21
C GLY A 502 13.41 -15.81 11.65
N LYS A 503 14.30 -16.82 11.67
CA LYS A 503 15.71 -16.62 12.03
C LYS A 503 16.37 -15.65 11.06
N VAL A 504 16.97 -14.57 11.57
CA VAL A 504 17.77 -13.65 10.75
C VAL A 504 19.04 -14.36 10.28
N LEU A 505 19.19 -14.48 8.97
CA LEU A 505 20.28 -15.14 8.28
C LEU A 505 21.41 -14.17 7.92
N TRP A 506 21.01 -12.92 7.63
CA TRP A 506 21.90 -11.85 7.20
C TRP A 506 21.28 -10.48 7.49
N ARG A 507 22.14 -9.49 7.68
CA ARG A 507 21.76 -8.09 7.79
C ARG A 507 22.88 -7.16 7.30
N PHE A 508 22.49 -6.02 6.75
CA PHE A 508 23.41 -4.98 6.29
C PHE A 508 22.87 -3.61 6.66
N LYS A 509 23.75 -2.71 7.10
CA LYS A 509 23.41 -1.32 7.46
C LYS A 509 23.45 -0.44 6.21
N VAL A 510 22.31 0.09 5.78
CA VAL A 510 22.18 0.84 4.50
C VAL A 510 22.26 2.37 4.65
N GLY A 511 22.58 2.86 5.84
CA GLY A 511 22.85 4.28 6.09
C GLY A 511 21.63 5.14 6.40
N SER A 512 20.47 4.85 5.85
CA SER A 512 19.19 5.49 6.17
C SER A 512 18.15 4.47 6.54
N GLY A 513 17.07 4.88 7.20
CA GLY A 513 15.94 4.00 7.50
C GLY A 513 15.34 3.41 6.22
N VAL A 514 14.90 2.16 6.29
CA VAL A 514 14.28 1.45 5.18
C VAL A 514 12.77 1.50 5.35
N VAL A 515 12.13 2.32 4.56
CA VAL A 515 10.66 2.37 4.37
C VAL A 515 10.26 1.87 2.98
N GLY A 516 11.27 1.67 2.10
CA GLY A 516 11.09 1.14 0.75
C GLY A 516 10.81 -0.35 0.73
N ASN A 517 10.32 -0.81 -0.40
CA ASN A 517 9.90 -2.19 -0.61
C ASN A 517 10.98 -2.98 -1.37
N PRO A 518 11.52 -4.07 -0.82
CA PRO A 518 12.53 -4.85 -1.51
C PRO A 518 11.96 -5.58 -2.72
N ILE A 519 12.78 -5.73 -3.76
CA ILE A 519 12.51 -6.54 -4.94
C ILE A 519 13.65 -7.53 -5.18
N THR A 520 13.40 -8.53 -6.02
CA THR A 520 14.46 -9.41 -6.53
C THR A 520 14.26 -9.65 -8.02
N TYR A 521 15.36 -9.76 -8.75
CA TYR A 521 15.35 -9.92 -10.19
C TYR A 521 16.53 -10.79 -10.67
N THR A 522 16.45 -11.26 -11.92
CA THR A 522 17.57 -11.93 -12.59
C THR A 522 18.39 -10.89 -13.33
N GLY A 523 19.69 -10.82 -13.02
CA GLY A 523 20.63 -9.96 -13.75
C GLY A 523 20.99 -10.53 -15.12
N PRO A 524 21.71 -9.74 -15.96
CA PRO A 524 22.13 -10.14 -17.29
C PRO A 524 23.08 -11.36 -17.31
N ASP A 525 23.76 -11.61 -16.20
CA ASP A 525 24.62 -12.78 -15.95
C ASP A 525 23.84 -14.03 -15.48
N GLY A 526 22.52 -13.95 -15.42
CA GLY A 526 21.63 -15.04 -14.97
C GLY A 526 21.57 -15.24 -13.45
N ARG A 527 22.26 -14.39 -12.65
CA ARG A 527 22.27 -14.47 -11.19
C ARG A 527 21.09 -13.73 -10.56
N GLN A 528 20.78 -14.11 -9.34
CA GLN A 528 19.75 -13.45 -8.54
C GLN A 528 20.30 -12.22 -7.81
N TYR A 529 19.64 -11.09 -7.97
CA TYR A 529 19.89 -9.83 -7.29
C TYR A 529 18.71 -9.43 -6.40
N VAL A 530 19.00 -8.69 -5.34
CA VAL A 530 17.99 -8.10 -4.46
C VAL A 530 18.24 -6.59 -4.40
N ALA A 531 17.21 -5.79 -4.63
CA ALA A 531 17.31 -4.34 -4.54
C ALA A 531 16.33 -3.75 -3.52
N VAL A 532 16.71 -2.65 -2.89
CA VAL A 532 15.88 -1.92 -1.91
C VAL A 532 16.22 -0.44 -1.91
N TYR A 533 15.21 0.39 -1.63
CA TYR A 533 15.40 1.80 -1.32
C TYR A 533 15.71 1.98 0.17
N ALA A 534 16.65 2.86 0.48
CA ALA A 534 16.93 3.39 1.80
C ALA A 534 16.77 4.91 1.79
N GLY A 535 15.80 5.41 2.51
CA GLY A 535 15.48 6.82 2.62
C GLY A 535 14.31 6.98 3.57
N ILE A 536 14.63 7.42 4.79
CA ILE A 536 13.65 7.55 5.87
C ILE A 536 12.71 8.72 5.60
N GLY A 537 11.43 8.55 5.91
CA GLY A 537 10.33 9.49 5.68
C GLY A 537 9.01 8.73 5.60
N GLY A 538 7.94 9.39 5.17
CA GLY A 538 6.59 8.85 5.19
C GLY A 538 5.89 9.18 6.51
N ASP A 539 4.76 8.53 6.79
CA ASP A 539 3.92 8.79 7.98
C ASP A 539 4.68 8.78 9.30
N TRP A 540 5.70 7.95 9.39
CA TRP A 540 6.45 7.78 10.62
C TRP A 540 7.26 9.04 11.04
N PHE A 541 7.51 10.01 10.15
CA PHE A 541 8.18 11.26 10.53
C PHE A 541 7.34 12.06 11.56
N LEU A 542 6.02 11.87 11.56
CA LEU A 542 5.14 12.43 12.58
C LEU A 542 5.44 11.87 13.98
N LEU A 543 6.01 10.66 14.03
CA LEU A 543 6.32 9.94 15.28
C LEU A 543 7.74 10.19 15.77
N ALA A 544 8.70 10.31 14.88
CA ALA A 544 10.13 10.29 15.23
C ALA A 544 10.74 11.68 15.40
N GLY A 545 9.96 12.75 15.25
CA GLY A 545 10.51 14.09 15.17
C GLY A 545 11.31 14.31 13.89
N ASP A 546 11.87 15.49 13.73
CA ASP A 546 12.56 15.81 12.47
C ASP A 546 14.00 15.29 12.45
N VAL A 547 14.18 14.03 12.05
CA VAL A 547 15.51 13.52 11.65
C VAL A 547 16.03 14.20 10.36
N ARG A 548 15.28 15.16 9.80
CA ARG A 548 15.58 15.84 8.55
C ARG A 548 16.42 17.11 8.75
N SER A 549 16.51 17.63 9.94
CA SER A 549 17.26 18.85 10.20
C SER A 549 18.44 18.62 11.11
N ASP A 550 19.62 19.10 10.70
CA ASP A 550 20.79 19.24 11.57
C ASP A 550 20.69 20.52 12.43
N ASP A 551 19.64 21.34 12.26
CA ASP A 551 19.41 22.56 13.02
C ASP A 551 18.71 22.23 14.34
N PRO A 552 19.37 22.47 15.48
CA PRO A 552 18.74 22.29 16.80
C PRO A 552 17.48 23.13 17.02
N ALA A 553 17.25 24.18 16.23
CA ALA A 553 16.05 25.02 16.31
C ALA A 553 14.82 24.39 15.62
N ASP A 554 15.04 23.44 14.69
CA ASP A 554 13.97 22.71 13.99
C ASP A 554 13.52 21.45 14.71
N VAL A 555 14.05 21.19 15.90
CA VAL A 555 13.83 19.95 16.64
C VAL A 555 12.40 19.87 17.14
N ARG A 556 11.53 19.18 16.41
CA ARG A 556 10.49 18.41 17.08
C ARG A 556 11.21 17.28 17.83
N PRO A 557 11.09 17.19 19.16
CA PRO A 557 11.72 16.09 19.87
C PRO A 557 11.23 14.77 19.30
N PRO A 558 12.11 13.74 19.19
CA PRO A 558 11.66 12.40 18.87
C PRO A 558 10.55 12.02 19.84
N ALA A 559 9.56 11.27 19.38
CA ALA A 559 8.56 10.74 20.29
C ALA A 559 9.24 10.05 21.47
N ASP A 560 8.73 10.26 22.69
CA ASP A 560 9.35 9.79 23.95
C ASP A 560 9.68 8.28 23.92
N PHE A 561 8.98 7.49 23.11
CA PHE A 561 9.21 6.07 22.94
C PHE A 561 10.31 5.70 21.91
N MET A 562 10.82 6.68 21.14
CA MET A 562 11.93 6.50 20.18
C MET A 562 13.04 7.57 20.34
N PRO A 563 13.47 7.91 21.55
CA PRO A 563 14.29 9.09 21.80
C PRO A 563 15.69 9.05 21.16
N ASP A 564 16.12 7.89 20.69
CA ASP A 564 17.45 7.67 20.16
C ASP A 564 17.48 7.28 18.67
N ILE A 565 16.32 7.28 17.97
CA ILE A 565 16.26 6.86 16.55
C ILE A 565 17.21 7.68 15.67
N ALA A 566 17.33 8.98 15.91
CA ALA A 566 18.21 9.88 15.19
C ALA A 566 19.72 9.56 15.35
N ARG A 567 20.09 8.77 16.38
CA ARG A 567 21.48 8.27 16.53
C ARG A 567 21.76 7.06 15.65
N HIS A 568 20.74 6.43 15.07
CA HIS A 568 20.84 5.18 14.33
C HIS A 568 20.56 5.34 12.85
N THR A 569 19.92 6.42 12.45
CA THR A 569 19.54 6.70 11.08
C THR A 569 19.61 8.19 10.78
N SER A 570 19.77 8.54 9.53
CA SER A 570 19.72 9.91 9.00
C SER A 570 18.92 9.94 7.73
N GLN A 571 18.59 11.13 7.24
CA GLN A 571 18.00 11.28 5.91
C GLN A 571 18.85 10.58 4.85
N GLY A 572 18.20 10.07 3.82
CA GLY A 572 18.86 9.41 2.71
C GLY A 572 17.94 9.36 1.49
N GLY A 573 18.49 8.82 0.42
CA GLY A 573 17.78 8.57 -0.82
C GLY A 573 18.69 7.70 -1.68
N ILE A 574 18.79 6.41 -1.32
CA ILE A 574 19.79 5.50 -1.87
C ILE A 574 19.10 4.23 -2.38
N VAL A 575 19.46 3.81 -3.58
CA VAL A 575 19.17 2.48 -4.10
C VAL A 575 20.35 1.57 -3.77
N TRP A 576 20.09 0.42 -3.17
CA TRP A 576 21.07 -0.62 -2.92
C TRP A 576 20.73 -1.86 -3.72
N ILE A 577 21.78 -2.51 -4.30
CA ILE A 577 21.67 -3.83 -4.95
C ILE A 577 22.64 -4.77 -4.26
N PHE A 578 22.17 -5.98 -3.95
CA PHE A 578 22.91 -7.06 -3.29
C PHE A 578 22.89 -8.32 -4.15
N ALA A 579 23.99 -9.08 -4.09
CA ALA A 579 24.11 -10.42 -4.69
C ALA A 579 25.01 -11.32 -3.82
N LEU A 580 25.12 -12.62 -4.17
CA LEU A 580 26.00 -13.60 -3.50
C LEU A 580 27.47 -13.39 -3.85
#